data_37b998d687e34c0b7ad254dcfb15d535
#
_entry.id   37b998d687e34c0b7ad254dcfb15d535
#
_cell.length_a   1.000
_cell.length_b   1.000
_cell.length_c   1.000
_cell.angle_alpha   90.00
_cell.angle_beta   90.00
_cell.angle_gamma   90.00
#
_symmetry.space_group_name_H-M   'P 1'
#
loop_
_entity.id
_entity.type
_entity.pdbx_description
1 polymer ?
#
loop_
_entity_poly.entity_id
_entity_poly.type
_entity_poly.pdbx_seq_one_letter_code
_entity_poly.pdbx_strand_id
1 'polypeptide(L)'
;MPVPLNPGDVLRGRYQISRIIGQGGMGSIYLADDLRLEGRQCALKEVEHDRSLPADLLQEAREQFLREATVLARLDQPNLPKVSDSFSIGSRDYLIMDFVPGKDLRELMLKARQENNFLPEDEVINWANQLADALTYLHNQEPSILHRDIKPSNLKLTPSGLLKLVDFGLVKVLAPGEVTITILQGQGTALYTPLEQYGGDSAHTDVRTDIYAFGATLYHLLTSTPPSVARERFLDPENLTPPRQINSNLSLRTERAILWAMNLHPD
;
A
#
# COMPACT_ATOMS: atom_id res chain seq x y z
N MET A 1 15.44 0.48 18.54
CA MET A 1 14.39 -0.21 17.77
C MET A 1 13.48 -0.92 18.76
N PRO A 2 12.18 -0.89 18.57
CA PRO A 2 11.26 -1.63 19.42
C PRO A 2 11.53 -3.13 19.35
N VAL A 3 11.34 -3.79 20.46
CA VAL A 3 11.42 -5.26 20.49
C VAL A 3 10.18 -5.81 19.79
N PRO A 4 10.31 -6.54 18.67
CA PRO A 4 9.15 -7.12 18.00
C PRO A 4 8.49 -8.17 18.90
N LEU A 5 7.20 -8.42 18.65
CA LEU A 5 6.47 -9.50 19.31
C LEU A 5 7.03 -10.86 18.86
N ASN A 6 7.07 -11.80 19.79
CA ASN A 6 7.56 -13.14 19.52
C ASN A 6 6.41 -14.09 19.16
N PRO A 7 6.68 -15.16 18.40
CA PRO A 7 5.72 -16.23 18.22
C PRO A 7 5.26 -16.77 19.60
N GLY A 8 3.96 -16.93 19.78
CA GLY A 8 3.34 -17.35 21.05
C GLY A 8 2.86 -16.20 21.93
N ASP A 9 3.31 -14.96 21.73
CA ASP A 9 2.77 -13.80 22.46
C ASP A 9 1.27 -13.66 22.21
N VAL A 10 0.50 -13.39 23.27
CA VAL A 10 -0.96 -13.24 23.19
C VAL A 10 -1.37 -11.81 23.56
N LEU A 11 -1.97 -11.10 22.60
CA LEU A 11 -2.48 -9.76 22.81
C LEU A 11 -3.97 -9.81 23.18
N ARG A 12 -4.36 -9.04 24.22
CA ARG A 12 -5.74 -8.95 24.76
C ARG A 12 -6.39 -10.31 25.04
N GLY A 13 -5.60 -11.37 25.31
CA GLY A 13 -6.12 -12.72 25.53
C GLY A 13 -6.86 -13.30 24.30
N ARG A 14 -6.59 -12.77 23.11
CA ARG A 14 -7.31 -13.14 21.89
C ARG A 14 -6.42 -13.41 20.69
N TYR A 15 -5.42 -12.57 20.45
CA TYR A 15 -4.60 -12.64 19.23
C TYR A 15 -3.24 -13.25 19.56
N GLN A 16 -3.03 -14.51 19.18
CA GLN A 16 -1.76 -15.20 19.36
C GLN A 16 -0.87 -15.01 18.15
N ILE A 17 0.30 -14.42 18.36
CA ILE A 17 1.26 -14.19 17.29
C ILE A 17 1.83 -15.51 16.80
N SER A 18 1.72 -15.77 15.49
CA SER A 18 2.30 -16.95 14.85
C SER A 18 3.68 -16.63 14.25
N ARG A 19 3.80 -15.53 13.51
CA ARG A 19 5.06 -15.07 12.90
C ARG A 19 4.96 -13.65 12.37
N ILE A 20 6.11 -13.03 12.11
CA ILE A 20 6.20 -11.78 11.36
C ILE A 20 5.94 -12.07 9.87
N ILE A 21 5.12 -11.25 9.21
CA ILE A 21 4.83 -11.31 7.77
C ILE A 21 5.22 -10.04 7.02
N GLY A 22 5.53 -8.95 7.74
CA GLY A 22 6.05 -7.71 7.18
C GLY A 22 6.75 -6.90 8.26
N GLN A 23 7.75 -6.10 7.86
CA GLN A 23 8.47 -5.20 8.75
C GLN A 23 8.86 -3.94 7.99
N GLY A 24 8.62 -2.79 8.60
CA GLY A 24 8.89 -1.48 8.01
C GLY A 24 9.27 -0.44 9.06
N GLY A 25 9.48 0.79 8.63
CA GLY A 25 9.93 1.90 9.49
C GLY A 25 8.92 2.31 10.58
N MET A 26 7.61 2.05 10.37
CA MET A 26 6.54 2.42 11.33
C MET A 26 6.11 1.27 12.23
N GLY A 27 6.62 0.05 12.04
CA GLY A 27 6.23 -1.10 12.83
C GLY A 27 6.31 -2.40 12.06
N SER A 28 5.67 -3.42 12.62
CA SER A 28 5.67 -4.78 12.09
C SER A 28 4.25 -5.26 11.79
N ILE A 29 4.13 -6.16 10.82
CA ILE A 29 2.90 -6.87 10.53
C ILE A 29 3.10 -8.34 10.92
N TYR A 30 2.18 -8.87 11.69
CA TYR A 30 2.22 -10.24 12.18
C TYR A 30 1.06 -11.04 11.61
N LEU A 31 1.30 -12.31 11.35
CA LEU A 31 0.24 -13.31 11.27
C LEU A 31 -0.13 -13.70 12.70
N ALA A 32 -1.40 -13.67 13.02
CA ALA A 32 -1.92 -14.06 14.33
C ALA A 32 -3.13 -14.97 14.21
N ASP A 33 -3.30 -15.88 15.16
CA ASP A 33 -4.48 -16.72 15.28
C ASP A 33 -5.48 -16.07 16.25
N ASP A 34 -6.76 -15.98 15.85
CA ASP A 34 -7.84 -15.46 16.68
C ASP A 34 -8.34 -16.57 17.61
N LEU A 35 -7.89 -16.59 18.86
CA LEU A 35 -8.24 -17.64 19.83
C LEU A 35 -9.73 -17.73 20.17
N ARG A 36 -10.55 -16.73 19.78
CA ARG A 36 -12.01 -16.77 19.95
C ARG A 36 -12.74 -17.44 18.78
N LEU A 37 -12.08 -17.52 17.62
CA LEU A 37 -12.63 -18.07 16.39
C LEU A 37 -11.65 -19.12 15.85
N GLU A 38 -11.85 -20.37 16.24
CA GLU A 38 -10.97 -21.48 15.88
C GLU A 38 -10.70 -21.54 14.36
N GLY A 39 -9.43 -21.62 13.99
CA GLY A 39 -8.97 -21.66 12.59
C GLY A 39 -8.95 -20.30 11.89
N ARG A 40 -9.41 -19.20 12.52
CA ARG A 40 -9.32 -17.86 11.93
C ARG A 40 -7.93 -17.28 12.10
N GLN A 41 -7.30 -16.95 10.98
CA GLN A 41 -6.07 -16.17 10.93
C GLN A 41 -6.36 -14.71 10.60
N CYS A 42 -5.60 -13.81 11.20
CA CYS A 42 -5.67 -12.37 10.94
C CYS A 42 -4.27 -11.78 10.73
N ALA A 43 -4.19 -10.67 10.00
CA ALA A 43 -3.03 -9.82 9.97
C ALA A 43 -3.14 -8.77 11.08
N LEU A 44 -2.13 -8.69 11.92
CA LEU A 44 -2.03 -7.73 13.00
C LEU A 44 -0.92 -6.73 12.66
N LYS A 45 -1.31 -5.49 12.36
CA LYS A 45 -0.39 -4.40 12.08
C LYS A 45 -0.10 -3.64 13.36
N GLU A 46 1.17 -3.58 13.73
CA GLU A 46 1.67 -2.79 14.85
C GLU A 46 2.16 -1.44 14.33
N VAL A 47 1.75 -0.36 15.00
CA VAL A 47 2.25 1.00 14.79
C VAL A 47 2.86 1.47 16.09
N GLU A 48 4.13 1.84 16.07
CA GLU A 48 4.80 2.41 17.23
C GLU A 48 4.98 3.91 17.04
N HIS A 49 4.47 4.67 17.99
CA HIS A 49 4.67 6.12 18.03
C HIS A 49 6.03 6.47 18.63
N ASP A 50 6.64 7.50 18.10
CA ASP A 50 7.91 8.03 18.63
C ASP A 50 7.72 8.51 20.06
N ARG A 51 8.36 7.82 20.99
CA ARG A 51 8.30 8.14 22.43
C ARG A 51 8.99 9.44 22.81
N SER A 52 9.77 10.03 21.90
CA SER A 52 10.42 11.32 22.10
C SER A 52 9.47 12.49 21.85
N LEU A 53 8.30 12.25 21.26
CA LEU A 53 7.30 13.28 21.02
C LEU A 53 6.70 13.79 22.34
N PRO A 54 6.37 15.10 22.43
CA PRO A 54 5.56 15.66 23.49
C PRO A 54 4.26 14.89 23.70
N ALA A 55 3.76 14.87 24.92
CA ALA A 55 2.60 14.06 25.28
C ALA A 55 1.32 14.43 24.52
N ASP A 56 1.15 15.70 24.18
CA ASP A 56 0.07 16.23 23.37
C ASP A 56 0.13 15.73 21.92
N LEU A 57 1.29 15.75 21.28
CA LEU A 57 1.50 15.20 19.93
C LEU A 57 1.34 13.68 19.88
N LEU A 58 1.76 12.98 20.94
CA LEU A 58 1.54 11.53 21.04
C LEU A 58 0.06 11.20 21.17
N GLN A 59 -0.69 11.99 21.94
CA GLN A 59 -2.14 11.82 22.07
C GLN A 59 -2.84 12.10 20.74
N GLU A 60 -2.47 13.15 20.03
CA GLU A 60 -3.01 13.49 18.71
C GLU A 60 -2.77 12.36 17.68
N ALA A 61 -1.56 11.81 17.64
CA ALA A 61 -1.22 10.69 16.76
C ALA A 61 -2.08 9.44 17.03
N ARG A 62 -2.36 9.14 18.30
CA ARG A 62 -3.27 8.03 18.68
C ARG A 62 -4.71 8.27 18.29
N GLU A 63 -5.20 9.48 18.50
CA GLU A 63 -6.55 9.84 18.10
C GLU A 63 -6.71 9.78 16.59
N GLN A 64 -5.70 10.21 15.84
CA GLN A 64 -5.68 10.07 14.39
C GLN A 64 -5.71 8.60 13.97
N PHE A 65 -4.86 7.75 14.57
CA PHE A 65 -4.87 6.31 14.30
C PHE A 65 -6.26 5.69 14.52
N LEU A 66 -6.93 6.03 15.62
CA LEU A 66 -8.27 5.53 15.92
C LEU A 66 -9.34 6.03 14.93
N ARG A 67 -9.24 7.30 14.50
CA ARG A 67 -10.12 7.86 13.46
C ARG A 67 -9.94 7.09 12.14
N GLU A 68 -8.70 6.89 11.71
CA GLU A 68 -8.38 6.13 10.48
C GLU A 68 -8.85 4.68 10.58
N ALA A 69 -8.58 3.99 11.69
CA ALA A 69 -9.05 2.63 11.93
C ALA A 69 -10.58 2.51 11.85
N THR A 70 -11.30 3.51 12.39
CA THR A 70 -12.77 3.57 12.34
C THR A 70 -13.28 3.72 10.90
N VAL A 71 -12.61 4.53 10.09
CA VAL A 71 -12.97 4.68 8.67
C VAL A 71 -12.70 3.38 7.92
N LEU A 72 -11.53 2.77 8.10
CA LEU A 72 -11.17 1.50 7.47
C LEU A 72 -12.12 0.35 7.83
N ALA A 73 -12.61 0.32 9.09
CA ALA A 73 -13.54 -0.71 9.54
C ALA A 73 -14.92 -0.66 8.84
N ARG A 74 -15.28 0.48 8.26
CA ARG A 74 -16.55 0.66 7.50
C ARG A 74 -16.44 0.27 6.05
N LEU A 75 -15.20 0.11 5.52
CA LEU A 75 -15.01 -0.25 4.12
C LEU A 75 -15.46 -1.69 3.86
N ASP A 76 -16.21 -1.87 2.78
CA ASP A 76 -16.71 -3.16 2.33
C ASP A 76 -16.53 -3.29 0.81
N GLN A 77 -15.35 -3.75 0.40
CA GLN A 77 -14.95 -3.88 -1.00
C GLN A 77 -14.13 -5.17 -1.17
N PRO A 78 -14.47 -6.06 -2.13
CA PRO A 78 -13.83 -7.37 -2.25
C PRO A 78 -12.32 -7.35 -2.41
N ASN A 79 -11.76 -6.31 -3.02
CA ASN A 79 -10.31 -6.18 -3.24
C ASN A 79 -9.56 -5.53 -2.07
N LEU A 80 -10.24 -5.23 -0.95
CA LEU A 80 -9.64 -4.72 0.28
C LEU A 80 -9.73 -5.77 1.41
N PRO A 81 -8.74 -5.88 2.30
CA PRO A 81 -8.88 -6.66 3.53
C PRO A 81 -9.83 -5.93 4.49
N LYS A 82 -10.71 -6.66 5.17
CA LYS A 82 -11.64 -6.10 6.15
C LYS A 82 -10.92 -5.87 7.49
N VAL A 83 -11.05 -4.67 8.04
CA VAL A 83 -10.59 -4.36 9.39
C VAL A 83 -11.64 -4.86 10.38
N SER A 84 -11.21 -5.61 11.39
CA SER A 84 -12.10 -6.26 12.35
C SER A 84 -11.94 -5.80 13.80
N ASP A 85 -10.80 -5.19 14.15
CA ASP A 85 -10.54 -4.69 15.50
C ASP A 85 -9.41 -3.65 15.48
N SER A 86 -9.36 -2.79 16.50
CA SER A 86 -8.22 -1.90 16.76
C SER A 86 -8.09 -1.67 18.26
N PHE A 87 -6.85 -1.57 18.76
CA PHE A 87 -6.58 -1.32 20.17
C PHE A 87 -5.17 -0.81 20.41
N SER A 88 -4.95 -0.23 21.60
CA SER A 88 -3.64 0.25 22.05
C SER A 88 -3.13 -0.56 23.24
N ILE A 89 -1.83 -0.83 23.27
CA ILE A 89 -1.13 -1.40 24.43
C ILE A 89 0.17 -0.61 24.65
N GLY A 90 0.26 0.11 25.75
CA GLY A 90 1.41 0.99 26.04
C GLY A 90 1.54 2.10 25.02
N SER A 91 2.68 2.17 24.33
CA SER A 91 2.96 3.15 23.27
C SER A 91 2.70 2.62 21.86
N ARG A 92 2.05 1.48 21.72
CA ARG A 92 1.79 0.82 20.43
C ARG A 92 0.32 0.74 20.15
N ASP A 93 -0.03 1.00 18.93
CA ASP A 93 -1.37 0.80 18.38
C ASP A 93 -1.39 -0.40 17.46
N TYR A 94 -2.51 -1.11 17.46
CA TYR A 94 -2.68 -2.33 16.69
C TYR A 94 -3.95 -2.27 15.87
N LEU A 95 -3.83 -2.63 14.59
CA LEU A 95 -4.94 -2.79 13.67
C LEU A 95 -5.04 -4.25 13.26
N ILE A 96 -6.22 -4.83 13.44
CA ILE A 96 -6.50 -6.23 13.09
C ILE A 96 -7.33 -6.28 11.83
N MET A 97 -6.85 -7.01 10.84
CA MET A 97 -7.52 -7.15 9.55
C MET A 97 -7.46 -8.58 9.05
N ASP A 98 -8.21 -8.87 7.99
CA ASP A 98 -8.16 -10.17 7.34
C ASP A 98 -6.74 -10.50 6.88
N PHE A 99 -6.27 -11.70 7.18
CA PHE A 99 -5.07 -12.23 6.58
C PHE A 99 -5.36 -12.62 5.13
N VAL A 100 -4.58 -12.09 4.21
CA VAL A 100 -4.67 -12.42 2.78
C VAL A 100 -3.62 -13.46 2.44
N PRO A 101 -4.00 -14.72 2.23
CA PRO A 101 -3.07 -15.76 1.77
C PRO A 101 -2.67 -15.54 0.32
N GLY A 102 -1.56 -16.14 -0.09
CA GLY A 102 -1.07 -16.08 -1.47
C GLY A 102 0.16 -15.20 -1.62
N LYS A 103 0.65 -15.12 -2.86
CA LYS A 103 1.85 -14.36 -3.21
C LYS A 103 1.49 -12.91 -3.54
N ASP A 104 2.41 -12.00 -3.28
CA ASP A 104 2.30 -10.66 -3.83
C ASP A 104 2.76 -10.61 -5.29
N LEU A 105 2.36 -9.53 -6.00
CA LEU A 105 2.68 -9.40 -7.43
C LEU A 105 4.18 -9.17 -7.67
N ARG A 106 4.92 -8.69 -6.67
CA ARG A 106 6.39 -8.59 -6.76
C ARG A 106 7.02 -9.98 -6.81
N GLU A 107 6.56 -10.92 -5.97
CA GLU A 107 7.04 -12.31 -5.98
C GLU A 107 6.74 -12.98 -7.33
N LEU A 108 5.54 -12.76 -7.91
CA LEU A 108 5.17 -13.31 -9.22
C LEU A 108 6.04 -12.72 -10.34
N MET A 109 6.25 -11.41 -10.34
CA MET A 109 7.10 -10.72 -11.31
C MET A 109 8.56 -11.20 -11.21
N LEU A 110 9.12 -11.33 -10.00
CA LEU A 110 10.48 -11.81 -9.82
C LEU A 110 10.64 -13.26 -10.29
N LYS A 111 9.64 -14.12 -10.08
CA LYS A 111 9.63 -15.47 -10.60
C LYS A 111 9.64 -15.49 -12.13
N ALA A 112 8.75 -14.73 -12.79
CA ALA A 112 8.73 -14.62 -14.23
C ALA A 112 10.09 -14.15 -14.79
N ARG A 113 10.69 -13.14 -14.15
CA ARG A 113 12.02 -12.62 -14.51
C ARG A 113 13.13 -13.68 -14.39
N GLN A 114 13.09 -14.52 -13.36
CA GLN A 114 14.06 -15.64 -13.19
C GLN A 114 13.93 -16.67 -14.32
N GLU A 115 12.73 -16.82 -14.88
CA GLU A 115 12.44 -17.66 -16.03
C GLU A 115 12.70 -16.97 -17.38
N ASN A 116 13.30 -15.76 -17.38
CA ASN A 116 13.51 -14.88 -18.54
C ASN A 116 12.20 -14.53 -19.28
N ASN A 117 11.09 -14.43 -18.56
CA ASN A 117 9.79 -14.07 -19.05
C ASN A 117 9.29 -12.78 -18.43
N PHE A 118 8.38 -12.10 -19.13
CA PHE A 118 7.53 -11.06 -18.56
C PHE A 118 6.22 -11.67 -18.07
N LEU A 119 5.54 -10.97 -17.15
CA LEU A 119 4.16 -11.31 -16.82
C LEU A 119 3.27 -11.08 -18.07
N PRO A 120 2.30 -11.98 -18.35
CA PRO A 120 1.38 -11.80 -19.47
C PRO A 120 0.57 -10.50 -19.33
N GLU A 121 0.44 -9.75 -20.43
CA GLU A 121 -0.28 -8.47 -20.43
C GLU A 121 -1.73 -8.62 -19.99
N ASP A 122 -2.42 -9.64 -20.46
CA ASP A 122 -3.83 -9.93 -20.16
C ASP A 122 -4.06 -10.23 -18.67
N GLU A 123 -3.15 -10.96 -18.03
CA GLU A 123 -3.21 -11.21 -16.59
C GLU A 123 -3.01 -9.90 -15.80
N VAL A 124 -2.00 -9.11 -16.17
CA VAL A 124 -1.72 -7.83 -15.49
C VAL A 124 -2.88 -6.85 -15.69
N ILE A 125 -3.51 -6.80 -16.86
CA ILE A 125 -4.70 -5.97 -17.13
C ILE A 125 -5.90 -6.46 -16.31
N ASN A 126 -6.09 -7.76 -16.13
CA ASN A 126 -7.14 -8.27 -15.24
C ASN A 126 -6.91 -7.81 -13.79
N TRP A 127 -5.68 -7.86 -13.28
CA TRP A 127 -5.35 -7.35 -11.95
C TRP A 127 -5.50 -5.82 -11.86
N ALA A 128 -5.13 -5.12 -12.93
CA ALA A 128 -5.29 -3.67 -13.02
C ALA A 128 -6.76 -3.24 -12.91
N ASN A 129 -7.68 -3.96 -13.56
CA ASN A 129 -9.12 -3.69 -13.45
C ASN A 129 -9.61 -3.88 -12.01
N GLN A 130 -9.20 -4.96 -11.33
CA GLN A 130 -9.56 -5.20 -9.94
C GLN A 130 -9.01 -4.12 -9.00
N LEU A 131 -7.77 -3.65 -9.24
CA LEU A 131 -7.18 -2.55 -8.49
C LEU A 131 -7.91 -1.22 -8.75
N ALA A 132 -8.27 -0.94 -10.01
CA ALA A 132 -9.04 0.24 -10.38
C ALA A 132 -10.41 0.27 -9.70
N ASP A 133 -11.11 -0.86 -9.58
CA ASP A 133 -12.36 -0.98 -8.84
C ASP A 133 -12.17 -0.63 -7.35
N ALA A 134 -11.10 -1.15 -6.73
CA ALA A 134 -10.76 -0.82 -5.34
C ALA A 134 -10.48 0.68 -5.15
N LEU A 135 -9.68 1.28 -6.03
CA LEU A 135 -9.35 2.71 -5.97
C LEU A 135 -10.57 3.58 -6.22
N THR A 136 -11.41 3.23 -7.19
CA THR A 136 -12.66 3.93 -7.46
C THR A 136 -13.56 3.91 -6.22
N TYR A 137 -13.67 2.77 -5.54
CA TYR A 137 -14.43 2.68 -4.30
C TYR A 137 -13.85 3.58 -3.20
N LEU A 138 -12.54 3.59 -2.99
CA LEU A 138 -11.87 4.42 -1.98
C LEU A 138 -12.02 5.92 -2.29
N HIS A 139 -11.81 6.31 -3.54
CA HIS A 139 -11.86 7.71 -3.97
C HIS A 139 -13.28 8.29 -3.92
N ASN A 140 -14.33 7.46 -4.03
CA ASN A 140 -15.73 7.86 -3.93
C ASN A 140 -16.28 7.86 -2.49
N GLN A 141 -15.45 7.59 -1.48
CA GLN A 141 -15.88 7.77 -0.09
C GLN A 141 -16.01 9.25 0.26
N GLU A 142 -16.80 9.58 1.27
CA GLU A 142 -16.97 10.93 1.80
C GLU A 142 -16.54 10.98 3.28
N PRO A 143 -15.38 11.58 3.57
CA PRO A 143 -14.39 12.16 2.65
C PRO A 143 -13.62 11.11 1.86
N SER A 144 -13.05 11.52 0.72
CA SER A 144 -12.26 10.65 -0.16
C SER A 144 -11.06 10.03 0.57
N ILE A 145 -10.79 8.76 0.29
CA ILE A 145 -9.72 7.99 0.94
C ILE A 145 -8.62 7.70 -0.08
N LEU A 146 -7.38 8.07 0.25
CA LEU A 146 -6.20 7.77 -0.55
C LEU A 146 -5.40 6.62 0.08
N HIS A 147 -4.92 5.69 -0.76
CA HIS A 147 -4.09 4.57 -0.29
C HIS A 147 -2.63 4.96 -0.08
N ARG A 148 -2.02 5.72 -1.00
CA ARG A 148 -0.69 6.35 -0.96
C ARG A 148 0.52 5.40 -0.93
N ASP A 149 0.33 4.10 -0.96
CA ASP A 149 1.42 3.11 -1.01
C ASP A 149 1.09 1.95 -1.96
N ILE A 150 0.62 2.30 -3.18
CA ILE A 150 0.34 1.32 -4.24
C ILE A 150 1.65 0.90 -4.87
N LYS A 151 1.97 -0.40 -4.76
CA LYS A 151 3.18 -1.02 -5.31
C LYS A 151 3.00 -2.53 -5.42
N PRO A 152 3.79 -3.25 -6.23
CA PRO A 152 3.64 -4.70 -6.44
C PRO A 152 3.64 -5.54 -5.15
N SER A 153 4.40 -5.16 -4.13
CA SER A 153 4.45 -5.88 -2.84
C SER A 153 3.21 -5.71 -1.97
N ASN A 154 2.39 -4.68 -2.23
CA ASN A 154 1.13 -4.43 -1.52
C ASN A 154 -0.09 -4.97 -2.27
N LEU A 155 0.13 -5.69 -3.38
CA LEU A 155 -0.89 -6.34 -4.20
C LEU A 155 -0.76 -7.85 -4.06
N LYS A 156 -1.65 -8.49 -3.33
CA LYS A 156 -1.63 -9.94 -3.10
C LYS A 156 -2.68 -10.65 -3.94
N LEU A 157 -2.27 -11.72 -4.59
CA LEU A 157 -3.16 -12.58 -5.35
C LEU A 157 -3.55 -13.80 -4.50
N THR A 158 -4.84 -13.90 -4.17
CA THR A 158 -5.37 -15.05 -3.43
C THR A 158 -5.30 -16.31 -4.27
N PRO A 159 -5.37 -17.51 -3.65
CA PRO A 159 -5.44 -18.78 -4.40
C PRO A 159 -6.64 -18.86 -5.36
N SER A 160 -7.71 -18.09 -5.14
CA SER A 160 -8.87 -18.00 -6.04
C SER A 160 -8.71 -16.99 -7.18
N GLY A 161 -7.56 -16.32 -7.32
CA GLY A 161 -7.31 -15.30 -8.35
C GLY A 161 -7.87 -13.92 -8.02
N LEU A 162 -8.37 -13.69 -6.81
CA LEU A 162 -8.81 -12.37 -6.38
C LEU A 162 -7.61 -11.53 -5.95
N LEU A 163 -7.46 -10.34 -6.54
CA LEU A 163 -6.45 -9.37 -6.12
C LEU A 163 -6.91 -8.66 -4.85
N LYS A 164 -6.01 -8.50 -3.89
CA LYS A 164 -6.22 -7.72 -2.67
C LYS A 164 -5.15 -6.64 -2.55
N LEU A 165 -5.57 -5.39 -2.41
CA LEU A 165 -4.70 -4.27 -2.04
C LEU A 165 -4.55 -4.27 -0.53
N VAL A 166 -3.36 -4.61 -0.04
CA VAL A 166 -3.04 -4.73 1.38
C VAL A 166 -2.17 -3.56 1.86
N ASP A 167 -1.99 -3.48 3.16
CA ASP A 167 -1.12 -2.48 3.83
C ASP A 167 -1.63 -1.04 3.76
N PHE A 168 -2.77 -0.80 4.42
CA PHE A 168 -3.30 0.55 4.67
C PHE A 168 -2.43 1.36 5.66
N GLY A 169 -1.12 1.37 5.46
CA GLY A 169 -0.19 2.00 6.41
C GLY A 169 -0.15 3.51 6.37
N LEU A 170 -0.63 4.08 5.30
CA LEU A 170 -0.51 5.51 5.02
C LEU A 170 -1.84 6.08 4.49
N VAL A 171 -2.94 5.36 4.71
CA VAL A 171 -4.27 5.83 4.31
C VAL A 171 -4.52 7.22 4.89
N LYS A 172 -4.86 8.15 4.04
CA LYS A 172 -5.29 9.48 4.43
C LYS A 172 -6.75 9.68 4.08
N VAL A 173 -7.50 10.09 5.07
CA VAL A 173 -8.81 10.68 4.89
C VAL A 173 -8.61 12.15 4.53
N LEU A 174 -9.09 12.58 3.36
CA LEU A 174 -8.97 13.97 2.90
C LEU A 174 -9.99 14.84 3.64
N ALA A 175 -9.68 15.25 4.87
CA ALA A 175 -10.50 16.22 5.60
C ALA A 175 -10.13 17.65 5.18
N PRO A 176 -11.11 18.55 4.96
CA PRO A 176 -10.84 19.94 4.60
C PRO A 176 -10.01 20.63 5.70
N GLY A 177 -8.85 21.20 5.31
CA GLY A 177 -8.01 22.02 6.19
C GLY A 177 -6.93 21.27 6.98
N GLU A 178 -6.79 19.96 6.84
CA GLU A 178 -5.69 19.22 7.47
C GLU A 178 -4.42 19.23 6.61
N VAL A 179 -3.32 19.76 7.16
CA VAL A 179 -1.97 19.64 6.60
C VAL A 179 -1.35 18.35 7.10
N THR A 180 -1.00 17.44 6.21
CA THR A 180 -0.39 16.16 6.59
C THR A 180 1.06 16.09 6.13
N ILE A 181 1.98 15.89 7.07
CA ILE A 181 3.38 15.61 6.75
C ILE A 181 3.48 14.15 6.29
N THR A 182 3.73 13.93 5.01
CA THR A 182 4.02 12.59 4.48
C THR A 182 5.50 12.31 4.65
N ILE A 183 5.83 11.38 5.54
CA ILE A 183 7.20 10.86 5.64
C ILE A 183 7.36 9.78 4.57
N LEU A 184 8.16 10.06 3.54
CA LEU A 184 8.52 9.08 2.53
C LEU A 184 9.29 7.93 3.18
N GLN A 185 8.71 6.74 3.17
CA GLN A 185 9.31 5.57 3.78
C GLN A 185 10.05 4.71 2.76
N GLY A 186 11.39 4.74 2.87
CA GLY A 186 12.29 3.80 2.21
C GLY A 186 12.52 4.06 0.71
N GLN A 187 13.70 3.68 0.22
CA GLN A 187 14.07 3.84 -1.20
C GLN A 187 13.13 3.10 -2.16
N GLY A 188 12.51 1.99 -1.72
CA GLY A 188 11.60 1.19 -2.55
C GLY A 188 10.26 1.85 -2.84
N THR A 189 9.75 2.71 -1.96
CA THR A 189 8.48 3.44 -2.15
C THR A 189 8.65 4.63 -3.09
N ALA A 190 9.82 5.29 -3.10
CA ALA A 190 10.11 6.44 -3.95
C ALA A 190 9.88 6.18 -5.46
N LEU A 191 10.04 4.93 -5.91
CA LEU A 191 9.81 4.51 -7.29
C LEU A 191 8.34 4.67 -7.76
N TYR A 192 7.39 4.69 -6.83
CA TYR A 192 5.95 4.77 -7.09
C TYR A 192 5.34 6.08 -6.58
N THR A 193 6.18 6.99 -6.07
CA THR A 193 5.75 8.23 -5.42
C THR A 193 5.75 9.37 -6.42
N PRO A 194 4.62 10.09 -6.65
CA PRO A 194 4.57 11.25 -7.52
C PRO A 194 5.23 12.49 -6.89
N LEU A 195 5.42 13.54 -7.70
CA LEU A 195 6.19 14.73 -7.32
C LEU A 195 5.61 15.48 -6.11
N GLU A 196 4.29 15.59 -6.03
CA GLU A 196 3.60 16.31 -4.98
C GLU A 196 3.82 15.74 -3.58
N GLN A 197 4.25 14.46 -3.48
CA GLN A 197 4.61 13.86 -2.20
C GLN A 197 6.04 14.17 -1.73
N TYR A 198 6.88 14.77 -2.57
CA TYR A 198 8.24 15.18 -2.19
C TYR A 198 8.30 16.60 -1.60
N GLY A 199 7.29 17.43 -1.85
CA GLY A 199 7.16 18.75 -1.25
C GLY A 199 6.54 18.65 0.14
N GLY A 200 7.08 19.40 1.13
CA GLY A 200 6.54 19.45 2.49
C GLY A 200 5.13 20.06 2.60
N ASP A 201 4.57 20.50 1.49
CA ASP A 201 3.24 21.12 1.41
C ASP A 201 2.24 20.07 0.91
N SER A 202 1.70 19.27 1.85
CA SER A 202 0.73 18.20 1.57
C SER A 202 -0.64 18.71 1.10
N ALA A 203 -0.79 20.02 0.86
CA ALA A 203 -2.01 20.65 0.40
C ALA A 203 -2.47 20.19 -1.00
N HIS A 204 -1.60 19.53 -1.77
CA HIS A 204 -1.87 19.14 -3.15
C HIS A 204 -2.02 17.63 -3.37
N THR A 205 -2.02 16.81 -2.32
CA THR A 205 -2.21 15.36 -2.46
C THR A 205 -3.68 15.05 -2.67
N ASP A 206 -4.04 14.51 -3.82
CA ASP A 206 -5.39 14.10 -4.19
C ASP A 206 -5.43 12.69 -4.82
N VAL A 207 -6.54 12.27 -5.38
CA VAL A 207 -6.74 10.96 -6.01
C VAL A 207 -5.72 10.64 -7.11
N ARG A 208 -5.14 11.67 -7.75
CA ARG A 208 -4.13 11.51 -8.82
C ARG A 208 -2.82 10.92 -8.29
N THR A 209 -2.53 11.10 -7.00
CA THR A 209 -1.41 10.43 -6.32
C THR A 209 -1.49 8.91 -6.43
N ASP A 210 -2.67 8.33 -6.18
CA ASP A 210 -2.87 6.89 -6.33
C ASP A 210 -2.87 6.47 -7.81
N ILE A 211 -3.35 7.32 -8.73
CA ILE A 211 -3.32 7.05 -10.17
C ILE A 211 -1.88 6.97 -10.70
N TYR A 212 -1.00 7.88 -10.24
CA TYR A 212 0.42 7.80 -10.59
C TYR A 212 1.06 6.51 -10.07
N ALA A 213 0.84 6.18 -8.81
CA ALA A 213 1.37 4.95 -8.19
C ALA A 213 0.82 3.67 -8.87
N PHE A 214 -0.44 3.69 -9.31
CA PHE A 214 -1.06 2.66 -10.13
C PHE A 214 -0.31 2.49 -11.47
N GLY A 215 -0.09 3.57 -12.22
CA GLY A 215 0.67 3.55 -13.46
C GLY A 215 2.10 3.03 -13.27
N ALA A 216 2.82 3.52 -12.25
CA ALA A 216 4.18 3.10 -11.89
C ALA A 216 4.23 1.60 -11.52
N THR A 217 3.19 1.10 -10.86
CA THR A 217 3.03 -0.31 -10.53
C THR A 217 2.86 -1.16 -11.79
N LEU A 218 1.99 -0.77 -12.71
CA LEU A 218 1.79 -1.47 -13.99
C LEU A 218 3.04 -1.45 -14.87
N TYR A 219 3.73 -0.29 -14.92
CA TYR A 219 5.03 -0.19 -15.59
C TYR A 219 5.99 -1.26 -15.07
N HIS A 220 6.17 -1.33 -13.74
CA HIS A 220 7.10 -2.28 -13.13
C HIS A 220 6.70 -3.74 -13.38
N LEU A 221 5.43 -4.08 -13.22
CA LEU A 221 4.91 -5.45 -13.45
C LEU A 221 5.16 -5.93 -14.88
N LEU A 222 4.88 -5.07 -15.87
CA LEU A 222 4.95 -5.43 -17.29
C LEU A 222 6.34 -5.35 -17.89
N THR A 223 7.26 -4.60 -17.27
CA THR A 223 8.64 -4.45 -17.75
C THR A 223 9.66 -5.19 -16.89
N SER A 224 9.26 -5.71 -15.72
CA SER A 224 10.16 -6.26 -14.69
C SER A 224 11.31 -5.29 -14.31
N THR A 225 11.17 -4.02 -14.65
CA THR A 225 12.11 -2.93 -14.38
C THR A 225 11.35 -1.81 -13.67
N PRO A 226 11.80 -1.32 -12.50
CA PRO A 226 11.13 -0.21 -11.85
C PRO A 226 11.24 1.06 -12.70
N PRO A 227 10.22 1.94 -12.68
CA PRO A 227 10.33 3.22 -13.35
C PRO A 227 11.36 4.12 -12.66
N SER A 228 11.88 5.09 -13.36
CA SER A 228 12.70 6.15 -12.79
C SER A 228 11.88 6.98 -11.80
N VAL A 229 12.53 7.45 -10.74
CA VAL A 229 11.89 8.27 -9.69
C VAL A 229 11.31 9.56 -10.30
N ALA A 230 10.12 9.96 -9.88
CA ALA A 230 9.42 11.15 -10.42
C ALA A 230 10.29 12.42 -10.39
N ARG A 231 11.10 12.60 -9.33
CA ARG A 231 12.02 13.73 -9.21
C ARG A 231 13.11 13.73 -10.29
N GLU A 232 13.66 12.56 -10.62
CA GLU A 232 14.67 12.43 -11.68
C GLU A 232 14.05 12.69 -13.05
N ARG A 233 12.84 12.19 -13.29
CA ARG A 233 12.09 12.46 -14.52
C ARG A 233 11.69 13.92 -14.68
N PHE A 234 11.48 14.64 -13.60
CA PHE A 234 11.20 16.07 -13.66
C PHE A 234 12.43 16.87 -14.13
N LEU A 235 13.63 16.44 -13.75
CA LEU A 235 14.89 17.06 -14.19
C LEU A 235 15.28 16.62 -15.60
N ASP A 236 14.97 15.39 -15.98
CA ASP A 236 15.25 14.80 -17.28
C ASP A 236 14.04 13.94 -17.73
N PRO A 237 13.12 14.50 -18.54
CA PRO A 237 11.94 13.77 -19.00
C PRO A 237 12.25 12.51 -19.83
N GLU A 238 13.42 12.39 -20.42
CA GLU A 238 13.85 11.22 -21.21
C GLU A 238 14.33 10.07 -20.31
N ASN A 239 14.45 10.28 -19.03
CA ASN A 239 14.91 9.28 -18.06
C ASN A 239 13.89 8.14 -17.80
N LEU A 240 12.73 8.13 -18.43
CA LEU A 240 11.78 7.02 -18.41
C LEU A 240 11.81 6.28 -19.75
N THR A 241 12.38 5.08 -19.76
CA THR A 241 12.34 4.21 -20.94
C THR A 241 10.89 3.81 -21.25
N PRO A 242 10.36 4.02 -22.47
CA PRO A 242 9.01 3.56 -22.81
C PRO A 242 8.83 2.06 -22.59
N PRO A 243 7.70 1.59 -22.03
CA PRO A 243 7.47 0.19 -21.71
C PRO A 243 7.73 -0.78 -22.85
N ARG A 244 7.36 -0.43 -24.09
CA ARG A 244 7.55 -1.28 -25.27
C ARG A 244 8.99 -1.37 -25.75
N GLN A 245 9.87 -0.47 -25.35
CA GLN A 245 11.30 -0.61 -25.59
C GLN A 245 11.93 -1.69 -24.71
N ILE A 246 11.34 -1.97 -23.56
CA ILE A 246 11.79 -3.03 -22.64
C ILE A 246 11.07 -4.34 -22.94
N ASN A 247 9.74 -4.29 -23.12
CA ASN A 247 8.91 -5.44 -23.43
C ASN A 247 8.11 -5.17 -24.73
N SER A 248 8.65 -5.60 -25.86
CA SER A 248 8.05 -5.37 -27.19
C SER A 248 6.70 -6.09 -27.40
N ASN A 249 6.35 -7.04 -26.51
CA ASN A 249 5.09 -7.77 -26.60
C ASN A 249 3.88 -6.94 -26.14
N LEU A 250 4.12 -5.80 -25.46
CA LEU A 250 3.05 -4.94 -24.97
C LEU A 250 2.29 -4.26 -26.11
N SER A 251 0.98 -4.14 -25.94
CA SER A 251 0.14 -3.36 -26.82
C SER A 251 0.44 -1.85 -26.69
N LEU A 252 0.31 -1.13 -27.81
CA LEU A 252 0.44 0.33 -27.80
C LEU A 252 -0.58 1.01 -26.89
N ARG A 253 -1.77 0.39 -26.73
CA ARG A 253 -2.84 0.89 -25.86
C ARG A 253 -2.40 0.87 -24.39
N THR A 254 -1.82 -0.23 -23.94
CA THR A 254 -1.33 -0.39 -22.56
C THR A 254 -0.17 0.55 -22.27
N GLU A 255 0.81 0.65 -23.19
CA GLU A 255 1.89 1.62 -23.03
C GLU A 255 1.39 3.05 -22.85
N ARG A 256 0.47 3.49 -23.73
CA ARG A 256 -0.10 4.84 -23.64
C ARG A 256 -0.85 5.08 -22.33
N ALA A 257 -1.62 4.09 -21.86
CA ALA A 257 -2.35 4.19 -20.60
C ALA A 257 -1.39 4.32 -19.40
N ILE A 258 -0.32 3.54 -19.38
CA ILE A 258 0.71 3.61 -18.33
C ILE A 258 1.38 4.98 -18.34
N LEU A 259 1.86 5.44 -19.49
CA LEU A 259 2.55 6.73 -19.60
C LEU A 259 1.64 7.90 -19.23
N TRP A 260 0.35 7.82 -19.57
CA TRP A 260 -0.63 8.83 -19.20
C TRP A 260 -0.89 8.86 -17.69
N ALA A 261 -1.08 7.70 -17.05
CA ALA A 261 -1.23 7.61 -15.60
C ALA A 261 0.01 8.11 -14.84
N MET A 262 1.21 7.96 -15.43
CA MET A 262 2.48 8.41 -14.88
C MET A 262 2.87 9.84 -15.32
N ASN A 263 1.95 10.64 -15.82
CA ASN A 263 2.23 12.04 -16.12
C ASN A 263 2.68 12.79 -14.86
N LEU A 264 3.72 13.63 -14.98
CA LEU A 264 4.27 14.41 -13.86
C LEU A 264 3.44 15.64 -13.53
N HIS A 265 2.70 16.15 -14.52
CA HIS A 265 1.80 17.28 -14.37
C HIS A 265 0.36 16.76 -14.38
N PRO A 266 -0.40 17.04 -13.32
CA PRO A 266 -1.77 16.52 -13.18
C PRO A 266 -2.81 17.20 -14.10
N ASP A 267 -2.43 18.22 -14.89
CA ASP A 267 -3.31 19.00 -15.78
C ASP A 267 -3.49 18.37 -17.16
#